data_160f327ec13cb59da7e3a54d23d68b68
#
_entry.id   160f327ec13cb59da7e3a54d23d68b68
#
_cell.length_a   1.000
_cell.length_b   1.000
_cell.length_c   1.000
_cell.angle_alpha   90.00
_cell.angle_beta   90.00
_cell.angle_gamma   90.00
#
_symmetry.space_group_name_H-M   'P 1'
#
loop_
_entity.id
_entity.type
_entity.pdbx_description
1 polymer ?
#
loop_
_entity_poly.entity_id
_entity_poly.type
_entity_poly.pdbx_seq_one_letter_code
_entity_poly.pdbx_strand_id
1 'polypeptide(L)'
;MGEKGSGVETEIAEALEIAQSASGEREIDLNSEEAKAGAESSAEPEPEESQDEPAPVDPATLKSRKAFARRQWRRRWLAWRYLIVGTLVIALLLGGIWAVYFSTWLQVKGTSVHGSMKMTSAKKVVEFAAVPVGEPLATADLEAVQVRVLNGLPMVRSVNVSREWPDKIRVDVTERTPVAVVSIGGRLRALDETGTVFWDYKKAPRGLPMVNTVTGTNSDALREAAAVASALPADLAKTVDHVEVTTVDSISLELRNDKRVVWGSSAQSDTKADVLVALMKAEPDVARYDVSVPGQPVTSKSVD
;
A
#
# COMPACT_ATOMS: atom_id res chain seq x y z
N MET A 1 7.69 1.58 37.22
CA MET A 1 6.60 0.76 37.75
C MET A 1 5.73 0.48 36.53
N GLY A 2 5.85 -0.54 35.77
CA GLY A 2 5.95 -1.97 36.07
C GLY A 2 4.61 -2.60 35.76
N GLU A 3 4.61 -3.55 34.84
CA GLU A 3 3.50 -4.40 34.38
C GLU A 3 2.86 -4.07 33.03
N LYS A 4 3.53 -4.46 31.99
CA LYS A 4 2.94 -4.92 30.69
C LYS A 4 3.97 -5.68 29.86
N GLY A 5 4.57 -6.70 30.41
CA GLY A 5 5.52 -7.57 29.70
C GLY A 5 5.27 -9.08 29.86
N SER A 6 4.22 -9.47 30.60
CA SER A 6 4.01 -10.85 31.00
C SER A 6 3.04 -11.68 30.13
N GLY A 7 2.31 -11.05 29.21
CA GLY A 7 1.30 -11.76 28.42
C GLY A 7 1.82 -12.40 27.11
N VAL A 8 2.88 -11.85 26.55
CA VAL A 8 3.38 -12.31 25.23
C VAL A 8 4.36 -13.47 25.37
N GLU A 9 5.10 -13.55 26.47
CA GLU A 9 6.02 -14.67 26.72
C GLU A 9 5.30 -15.97 27.08
N THR A 10 4.12 -15.90 27.71
CA THR A 10 3.30 -17.07 28.04
C THR A 10 2.64 -17.68 26.79
N GLU A 11 2.23 -16.86 25.82
CA GLU A 11 1.58 -17.35 24.60
C GLU A 11 2.58 -18.00 23.62
N ILE A 12 3.84 -17.55 23.63
CA ILE A 12 4.91 -18.16 22.81
C ILE A 12 5.38 -19.48 23.42
N ALA A 13 5.37 -19.61 24.75
CA ALA A 13 5.73 -20.85 25.43
C ALA A 13 4.69 -21.98 25.21
N GLU A 14 3.40 -21.65 25.20
CA GLU A 14 2.31 -22.60 24.96
C GLU A 14 2.26 -23.08 23.51
N ALA A 15 2.59 -22.20 22.54
CA ALA A 15 2.69 -22.56 21.12
C ALA A 15 3.89 -23.49 20.82
N LEU A 16 4.98 -23.38 21.55
CA LEU A 16 6.15 -24.26 21.41
C LEU A 16 5.93 -25.65 22.00
N GLU A 17 5.14 -25.76 23.08
CA GLU A 17 4.82 -27.03 23.70
C GLU A 17 3.85 -27.88 22.88
N ILE A 18 2.90 -27.23 22.17
CA ILE A 18 1.97 -27.88 21.21
C ILE A 18 2.72 -28.39 19.97
N ALA A 19 3.74 -27.69 19.53
CA ALA A 19 4.55 -28.11 18.37
C ALA A 19 5.48 -29.31 18.69
N GLN A 20 5.92 -29.47 19.93
CA GLN A 20 6.75 -30.60 20.36
C GLN A 20 5.94 -31.88 20.66
N SER A 21 4.68 -31.78 21.05
CA SER A 21 3.82 -32.93 21.26
C SER A 21 3.34 -33.60 19.97
N ALA A 22 3.35 -32.87 18.84
CA ALA A 22 2.95 -33.42 17.54
C ALA A 22 4.07 -34.12 16.76
N SER A 23 5.31 -34.08 17.25
CA SER A 23 6.48 -34.72 16.62
C SER A 23 6.91 -36.06 17.22
N GLY A 24 6.20 -36.56 18.23
CA GLY A 24 6.59 -37.71 19.05
C GLY A 24 5.94 -39.07 18.72
N GLU A 25 5.06 -39.16 17.73
CA GLU A 25 4.37 -40.47 17.47
C GLU A 25 4.43 -40.84 15.98
N ARG A 26 5.58 -41.30 15.52
CA ARG A 26 5.73 -42.21 14.37
C ARG A 26 7.11 -42.86 14.35
N GLU A 27 7.40 -43.63 15.36
CA GLU A 27 8.44 -44.67 15.28
C GLU A 27 7.75 -45.98 15.05
N ILE A 28 7.75 -46.48 13.81
CA ILE A 28 7.22 -47.76 13.41
C ILE A 28 8.24 -48.81 13.79
N ASP A 29 7.87 -49.64 14.75
CA ASP A 29 8.54 -50.82 15.26
C ASP A 29 8.66 -51.89 14.14
N LEU A 30 9.85 -52.06 13.60
CA LEU A 30 10.24 -53.13 12.66
C LEU A 30 11.31 -53.98 13.30
N ASN A 31 10.97 -54.75 14.35
CA ASN A 31 11.83 -55.87 14.76
C ASN A 31 11.17 -56.75 15.80
N SER A 32 10.31 -57.67 15.39
CA SER A 32 10.02 -58.89 16.14
C SER A 32 9.10 -59.82 15.39
N GLU A 33 9.68 -60.72 14.56
CA GLU A 33 9.13 -62.06 14.30
C GLU A 33 10.15 -62.91 13.55
N GLU A 34 11.22 -63.27 14.20
CA GLU A 34 12.00 -64.48 13.90
C GLU A 34 12.27 -65.18 15.25
N ALA A 35 11.48 -66.18 15.53
CA ALA A 35 11.87 -67.38 16.27
C ALA A 35 10.63 -68.16 16.66
N LYS A 36 10.30 -69.23 16.00
CA LYS A 36 10.11 -70.54 16.58
C LYS A 36 9.52 -71.56 15.63
N ALA A 37 10.16 -72.65 15.78
CA ALA A 37 9.82 -74.03 15.55
C ALA A 37 10.17 -74.53 14.12
N GLY A 38 11.02 -75.47 13.97
CA GLY A 38 11.45 -76.61 14.78
C GLY A 38 11.31 -77.86 13.94
N ALA A 39 12.47 -78.42 13.64
CA ALA A 39 12.83 -79.82 13.50
C ALA A 39 11.75 -80.84 13.08
N GLU A 40 12.08 -81.56 12.08
CA GLU A 40 12.14 -83.05 11.91
C GLU A 40 11.87 -83.38 10.45
N SER A 41 12.78 -83.97 9.87
CA SER A 41 13.23 -85.33 9.74
C SER A 41 13.05 -85.91 8.32
N SER A 42 14.21 -86.31 7.79
CA SER A 42 14.51 -87.52 6.97
C SER A 42 13.76 -87.77 5.69
N ALA A 43 14.50 -87.78 4.67
CA ALA A 43 14.85 -88.92 3.80
C ALA A 43 15.05 -88.48 2.33
N GLU A 44 16.26 -88.62 1.93
CA GLU A 44 16.68 -88.79 0.54
C GLU A 44 16.02 -90.04 -0.07
N PRO A 45 15.66 -90.05 -1.35
CA PRO A 45 16.58 -90.65 -2.26
C PRO A 45 16.85 -89.92 -3.60
N GLU A 46 18.05 -90.14 -4.06
CA GLU A 46 18.68 -89.75 -5.29
C GLU A 46 17.96 -90.36 -6.55
N PRO A 47 18.52 -90.11 -7.79
CA PRO A 47 17.88 -89.33 -8.85
C PRO A 47 17.43 -90.25 -10.01
N GLU A 48 16.40 -89.87 -10.67
CA GLU A 48 16.16 -90.41 -12.04
C GLU A 48 16.34 -89.27 -13.05
N GLU A 49 17.37 -89.44 -13.83
CA GLU A 49 17.71 -88.76 -15.03
C GLU A 49 16.63 -89.03 -16.10
N SER A 50 15.67 -88.15 -16.31
CA SER A 50 14.80 -88.14 -17.46
C SER A 50 15.21 -87.07 -18.46
N GLN A 51 15.83 -87.50 -19.51
CA GLN A 51 16.11 -86.71 -20.72
C GLN A 51 14.76 -86.19 -21.28
N ASP A 52 14.47 -84.91 -21.05
CA ASP A 52 13.33 -84.22 -21.67
C ASP A 52 13.84 -83.53 -22.94
N GLU A 53 13.50 -84.16 -24.06
CA GLU A 53 13.68 -83.65 -25.41
C GLU A 53 12.94 -82.30 -25.55
N PRO A 54 13.51 -81.24 -26.09
CA PRO A 54 12.81 -79.99 -26.21
C PRO A 54 11.63 -80.07 -27.18
N ALA A 55 10.43 -79.98 -26.65
CA ALA A 55 9.20 -79.95 -27.45
C ALA A 55 9.23 -78.75 -28.41
N PRO A 56 8.76 -78.93 -29.65
CA PRO A 56 8.79 -77.91 -30.69
C PRO A 56 7.94 -76.74 -30.28
N VAL A 57 8.59 -75.55 -30.19
CA VAL A 57 7.95 -74.27 -29.78
C VAL A 57 6.97 -73.88 -30.87
N ASP A 58 5.70 -73.98 -30.60
CA ASP A 58 4.60 -73.67 -31.47
C ASP A 58 4.70 -72.19 -31.98
N PRO A 59 4.77 -71.95 -33.29
CA PRO A 59 4.92 -70.60 -33.85
C PRO A 59 3.77 -69.64 -33.49
N ALA A 60 2.67 -70.16 -32.97
CA ALA A 60 1.52 -69.39 -32.49
C ALA A 60 1.85 -68.65 -31.21
N THR A 61 2.73 -69.20 -30.37
CA THR A 61 3.12 -68.51 -29.04
C THR A 61 4.08 -67.33 -29.22
N LEU A 62 4.84 -67.32 -30.33
CA LEU A 62 5.73 -66.23 -30.68
C LEU A 62 5.00 -65.01 -31.25
N LYS A 63 3.82 -65.22 -31.89
CA LYS A 63 2.98 -64.11 -32.39
C LYS A 63 2.23 -63.40 -31.26
N SER A 64 1.82 -64.10 -30.20
CA SER A 64 1.12 -63.51 -29.04
C SER A 64 2.03 -62.62 -28.19
N ARG A 65 3.29 -63.04 -28.02
CA ARG A 65 4.30 -62.23 -27.27
C ARG A 65 4.62 -60.88 -27.94
N LYS A 66 4.67 -60.84 -29.28
CA LYS A 66 4.90 -59.60 -30.04
C LYS A 66 3.69 -58.65 -30.02
N ALA A 67 2.48 -59.17 -29.96
CA ALA A 67 1.25 -58.38 -29.88
C ALA A 67 1.07 -57.74 -28.47
N PHE A 68 1.49 -58.43 -27.40
CA PHE A 68 1.45 -57.95 -26.04
C PHE A 68 2.47 -56.82 -25.80
N ALA A 69 3.68 -56.93 -26.32
CA ALA A 69 4.71 -55.92 -26.23
C ALA A 69 4.33 -54.62 -26.96
N ARG A 70 3.63 -54.70 -28.10
CA ARG A 70 3.15 -53.50 -28.82
C ARG A 70 2.04 -52.73 -28.10
N ARG A 71 1.15 -53.42 -27.33
CA ARG A 71 0.09 -52.77 -26.54
C ARG A 71 0.66 -52.08 -25.29
N GLN A 72 1.67 -52.65 -24.64
CA GLN A 72 2.37 -52.01 -23.50
C GLN A 72 3.19 -50.80 -23.94
N TRP A 73 3.80 -50.86 -25.13
CA TRP A 73 4.60 -49.76 -25.66
C TRP A 73 3.75 -48.54 -26.01
N ARG A 74 2.53 -48.71 -26.52
CA ARG A 74 1.57 -47.64 -26.80
C ARG A 74 1.08 -46.95 -25.51
N ARG A 75 0.83 -47.69 -24.42
CA ARG A 75 0.46 -47.12 -23.12
C ARG A 75 1.64 -46.36 -22.46
N ARG A 76 2.84 -46.89 -22.59
CA ARG A 76 4.06 -46.19 -22.13
C ARG A 76 4.33 -44.91 -22.95
N TRP A 77 4.06 -44.96 -24.26
CA TRP A 77 4.26 -43.78 -25.12
C TRP A 77 3.26 -42.64 -24.83
N LEU A 78 2.01 -42.98 -24.49
CA LEU A 78 1.03 -42.02 -24.02
C LEU A 78 1.42 -41.41 -22.65
N ALA A 79 1.88 -42.23 -21.69
CA ALA A 79 2.38 -41.75 -20.40
C ALA A 79 3.61 -40.83 -20.56
N TRP A 80 4.51 -41.19 -21.51
CA TRP A 80 5.68 -40.34 -21.82
C TRP A 80 5.30 -38.96 -22.37
N ARG A 81 4.22 -38.89 -23.17
CA ARG A 81 3.73 -37.58 -23.64
C ARG A 81 3.29 -36.69 -22.51
N TYR A 82 2.57 -37.19 -21.52
CA TYR A 82 2.18 -36.40 -20.33
C TYR A 82 3.38 -36.04 -19.46
N LEU A 83 4.35 -36.92 -19.32
CA LEU A 83 5.60 -36.64 -18.65
C LEU A 83 6.39 -35.53 -19.35
N ILE A 84 6.53 -35.62 -20.67
CA ILE A 84 7.23 -34.57 -21.46
C ILE A 84 6.50 -33.22 -21.35
N VAL A 85 5.17 -33.22 -21.50
CA VAL A 85 4.37 -32.00 -21.36
C VAL A 85 4.49 -31.44 -19.94
N GLY A 86 4.39 -32.30 -18.92
CA GLY A 86 4.55 -31.86 -17.51
C GLY A 86 5.94 -31.27 -17.24
N THR A 87 6.99 -31.94 -17.73
CA THR A 87 8.37 -31.42 -17.58
C THR A 87 8.56 -30.10 -18.35
N LEU A 88 7.98 -29.98 -19.56
CA LEU A 88 8.03 -28.76 -20.34
C LEU A 88 7.31 -27.59 -19.61
N VAL A 89 6.14 -27.84 -19.04
CA VAL A 89 5.40 -26.84 -18.26
C VAL A 89 6.20 -26.42 -17.02
N ILE A 90 6.77 -27.37 -16.29
CA ILE A 90 7.62 -27.07 -15.12
C ILE A 90 8.85 -26.28 -15.56
N ALA A 91 9.52 -26.65 -16.62
CA ALA A 91 10.69 -25.95 -17.15
C ALA A 91 10.33 -24.51 -17.59
N LEU A 92 9.15 -24.32 -18.20
CA LEU A 92 8.64 -23.01 -18.60
C LEU A 92 8.31 -22.14 -17.39
N LEU A 93 7.71 -22.70 -16.34
CA LEU A 93 7.44 -22.00 -15.08
C LEU A 93 8.74 -21.61 -14.36
N LEU A 94 9.67 -22.55 -14.23
CA LEU A 94 10.98 -22.27 -13.60
C LEU A 94 11.80 -21.26 -14.42
N GLY A 95 11.79 -21.38 -15.75
CA GLY A 95 12.42 -20.43 -16.66
C GLY A 95 11.77 -19.04 -16.58
N GLY A 96 10.45 -18.97 -16.47
CA GLY A 96 9.71 -17.72 -16.25
C GLY A 96 10.05 -17.06 -14.91
N ILE A 97 10.08 -17.83 -13.83
CA ILE A 97 10.50 -17.35 -12.50
C ILE A 97 11.94 -16.85 -12.57
N TRP A 98 12.84 -17.65 -13.16
CA TRP A 98 14.24 -17.25 -13.32
C TRP A 98 14.38 -15.95 -14.14
N ALA A 99 13.63 -15.79 -15.21
CA ALA A 99 13.63 -14.60 -16.06
C ALA A 99 13.16 -13.36 -15.27
N VAL A 100 12.13 -13.48 -14.41
CA VAL A 100 11.61 -12.36 -13.61
C VAL A 100 12.63 -11.90 -12.56
N TYR A 101 13.37 -12.81 -11.95
CA TYR A 101 14.29 -12.48 -10.85
C TYR A 101 15.73 -12.19 -11.30
N PHE A 102 16.18 -12.78 -12.41
CA PHE A 102 17.59 -12.72 -12.82
C PHE A 102 17.83 -12.09 -14.20
N SER A 103 16.77 -11.78 -14.96
CA SER A 103 16.93 -11.17 -16.26
C SER A 103 17.28 -9.69 -16.12
N THR A 104 18.34 -9.25 -16.77
CA THR A 104 18.72 -7.84 -16.91
C THR A 104 17.67 -6.99 -17.65
N TRP A 105 16.73 -7.65 -18.32
CA TRP A 105 15.66 -6.99 -19.07
C TRP A 105 14.56 -6.44 -18.16
N LEU A 106 14.34 -7.10 -17.01
CA LEU A 106 13.34 -6.72 -16.00
C LEU A 106 13.98 -6.02 -14.78
N GLN A 107 15.19 -5.53 -14.90
CA GLN A 107 15.81 -4.70 -13.87
C GLN A 107 15.35 -3.26 -13.99
N VAL A 108 15.27 -2.57 -12.86
CA VAL A 108 14.95 -1.15 -12.80
C VAL A 108 16.03 -0.34 -13.52
N LYS A 109 15.66 0.35 -14.60
CA LYS A 109 16.53 1.25 -15.35
C LYS A 109 16.25 2.72 -15.10
N GLY A 110 15.07 3.02 -14.54
CA GLY A 110 14.72 4.41 -14.30
C GLY A 110 13.39 4.58 -13.57
N THR A 111 13.06 5.85 -13.37
CA THR A 111 11.83 6.29 -12.71
C THR A 111 11.05 7.20 -13.64
N SER A 112 9.78 6.92 -13.85
CA SER A 112 8.85 7.80 -14.54
C SER A 112 8.02 8.58 -13.51
N VAL A 113 8.04 9.91 -13.59
CA VAL A 113 7.32 10.77 -12.65
C VAL A 113 6.14 11.40 -13.37
N HIS A 114 4.95 11.27 -12.80
CA HIS A 114 3.70 11.81 -13.31
C HIS A 114 3.01 12.65 -12.24
N GLY A 115 2.15 13.56 -12.67
CA GLY A 115 1.37 14.44 -11.79
C GLY A 115 1.48 15.90 -12.18
N SER A 116 0.58 16.72 -11.66
CA SER A 116 0.62 18.17 -11.86
C SER A 116 1.56 18.78 -10.82
N MET A 117 2.77 19.12 -11.22
CA MET A 117 3.81 19.69 -10.39
C MET A 117 3.98 21.18 -10.69
N LYS A 118 3.64 22.03 -9.69
CA LYS A 118 3.80 23.49 -9.75
C LYS A 118 4.89 24.00 -8.81
N MET A 119 5.10 23.29 -7.69
CA MET A 119 6.03 23.68 -6.61
C MET A 119 7.29 22.83 -6.60
N THR A 120 7.20 21.58 -7.06
CA THR A 120 8.34 20.68 -7.18
C THR A 120 8.66 20.37 -8.63
N SER A 121 9.80 19.74 -8.88
CA SER A 121 10.20 19.28 -10.20
C SER A 121 10.34 17.77 -10.23
N ALA A 122 10.08 17.14 -11.38
CA ALA A 122 10.28 15.70 -11.57
C ALA A 122 11.69 15.25 -11.18
N LYS A 123 12.71 16.10 -11.44
CA LYS A 123 14.10 15.81 -11.05
C LYS A 123 14.27 15.66 -9.54
N LYS A 124 13.64 16.54 -8.74
CA LYS A 124 13.67 16.42 -7.26
C LYS A 124 12.94 15.18 -6.78
N VAL A 125 11.81 14.85 -7.39
CA VAL A 125 11.08 13.62 -7.04
C VAL A 125 11.95 12.39 -7.28
N VAL A 126 12.62 12.29 -8.42
CA VAL A 126 13.56 11.19 -8.73
C VAL A 126 14.71 11.13 -7.73
N GLU A 127 15.26 12.28 -7.36
CA GLU A 127 16.36 12.39 -6.38
C GLU A 127 15.94 11.85 -5.01
N PHE A 128 14.77 12.26 -4.49
CA PHE A 128 14.27 11.78 -3.20
C PHE A 128 13.72 10.35 -3.26
N ALA A 129 13.18 9.92 -4.40
CA ALA A 129 12.76 8.54 -4.61
C ALA A 129 13.92 7.56 -4.43
N ALA A 130 15.13 7.97 -4.82
CA ALA A 130 16.37 7.21 -4.69
C ALA A 130 16.16 5.73 -5.07
N VAL A 131 15.55 5.50 -6.24
CA VAL A 131 15.22 4.16 -6.71
C VAL A 131 16.50 3.40 -7.04
N PRO A 132 16.72 2.20 -6.48
CA PRO A 132 17.92 1.42 -6.77
C PRO A 132 17.87 0.90 -8.22
N VAL A 133 18.76 1.42 -9.05
CA VAL A 133 18.94 0.99 -10.44
C VAL A 133 19.71 -0.32 -10.48
N GLY A 134 19.22 -1.28 -11.29
CA GLY A 134 19.85 -2.60 -11.44
C GLY A 134 19.24 -3.70 -10.57
N GLU A 135 18.33 -3.37 -9.65
CA GLU A 135 17.56 -4.38 -8.91
C GLU A 135 16.42 -4.95 -9.76
N PRO A 136 15.99 -6.21 -9.52
CA PRO A 136 14.82 -6.76 -10.19
C PRO A 136 13.56 -5.95 -9.87
N LEU A 137 12.84 -5.52 -10.90
CA LEU A 137 11.62 -4.72 -10.72
C LEU A 137 10.55 -5.43 -9.87
N ALA A 138 10.52 -6.77 -9.93
CA ALA A 138 9.56 -7.58 -9.17
C ALA A 138 9.74 -7.47 -7.65
N THR A 139 10.98 -7.30 -7.17
CA THR A 139 11.34 -7.26 -5.75
C THR A 139 11.57 -5.85 -5.22
N ALA A 140 11.51 -4.81 -6.08
CA ALA A 140 11.71 -3.43 -5.68
C ALA A 140 10.73 -3.01 -4.57
N ASP A 141 11.25 -2.42 -3.51
CA ASP A 141 10.48 -1.94 -2.37
C ASP A 141 9.84 -0.58 -2.69
N LEU A 142 8.59 -0.64 -3.14
CA LEU A 142 7.81 0.54 -3.53
C LEU A 142 7.39 1.39 -2.32
N GLU A 143 7.16 0.76 -1.18
CA GLU A 143 6.76 1.45 0.05
C GLU A 143 7.90 2.32 0.57
N ALA A 144 9.12 1.79 0.60
CA ALA A 144 10.29 2.57 0.97
C ALA A 144 10.51 3.78 0.04
N VAL A 145 10.25 3.63 -1.27
CA VAL A 145 10.30 4.75 -2.23
C VAL A 145 9.24 5.80 -1.87
N GLN A 146 8.00 5.38 -1.62
CA GLN A 146 6.90 6.27 -1.24
C GLN A 146 7.21 7.07 0.03
N VAL A 147 7.69 6.39 1.07
CA VAL A 147 8.06 7.02 2.36
C VAL A 147 9.19 8.02 2.17
N ARG A 148 10.22 7.70 1.37
CA ARG A 148 11.32 8.63 1.09
C ARG A 148 10.85 9.91 0.41
N VAL A 149 9.99 9.80 -0.61
CA VAL A 149 9.45 10.96 -1.33
C VAL A 149 8.57 11.82 -0.42
N LEU A 150 7.67 11.21 0.37
CA LEU A 150 6.79 11.93 1.30
C LEU A 150 7.58 12.68 2.38
N ASN A 151 8.60 12.05 2.97
CA ASN A 151 9.41 12.66 4.01
C ASN A 151 10.38 13.73 3.45
N GLY A 152 10.85 13.55 2.22
CA GLY A 152 11.80 14.47 1.58
C GLY A 152 11.15 15.71 0.95
N LEU A 153 9.86 15.64 0.60
CA LEU A 153 9.14 16.69 -0.13
C LEU A 153 7.84 17.08 0.60
N PRO A 154 7.90 18.01 1.58
CA PRO A 154 6.72 18.44 2.35
C PRO A 154 5.57 19.01 1.49
N MET A 155 5.88 19.54 0.29
CA MET A 155 4.89 20.04 -0.67
C MET A 155 4.09 18.92 -1.35
N VAL A 156 4.48 17.68 -1.18
CA VAL A 156 3.75 16.52 -1.71
C VAL A 156 2.69 16.07 -0.71
N ARG A 157 1.45 15.95 -1.16
CA ARG A 157 0.32 15.47 -0.35
C ARG A 157 0.27 13.94 -0.32
N SER A 158 0.39 13.35 -1.50
CA SER A 158 0.36 11.90 -1.66
C SER A 158 1.23 11.46 -2.82
N VAL A 159 1.76 10.25 -2.68
CA VAL A 159 2.56 9.58 -3.69
C VAL A 159 1.99 8.19 -3.89
N ASN A 160 1.77 7.80 -5.12
CA ASN A 160 1.47 6.43 -5.47
C ASN A 160 2.63 5.88 -6.31
N VAL A 161 3.25 4.82 -5.81
CA VAL A 161 4.38 4.18 -6.48
C VAL A 161 3.93 2.84 -7.03
N SER A 162 4.18 2.62 -8.30
CA SER A 162 3.80 1.39 -9.00
C SER A 162 4.90 0.90 -9.94
N ARG A 163 4.83 -0.38 -10.30
CA ARG A 163 5.75 -0.98 -11.28
C ARG A 163 5.26 -0.67 -12.69
N GLU A 164 6.11 -0.05 -13.49
CA GLU A 164 5.87 0.19 -14.91
C GLU A 164 6.76 -0.76 -15.72
N TRP A 165 6.19 -1.90 -16.04
CA TRP A 165 6.89 -2.94 -16.79
C TRP A 165 7.32 -2.45 -18.17
N PRO A 166 8.50 -2.85 -18.68
CA PRO A 166 9.38 -3.91 -18.15
C PRO A 166 10.45 -3.43 -17.15
N ASP A 167 10.81 -2.14 -17.08
CA ASP A 167 12.05 -1.70 -16.47
C ASP A 167 11.99 -0.36 -15.71
N LYS A 168 10.79 0.12 -15.36
CA LYS A 168 10.63 1.41 -14.66
C LYS A 168 9.80 1.30 -13.40
N ILE A 169 10.04 2.23 -12.48
CA ILE A 169 9.15 2.53 -11.36
C ILE A 169 8.43 3.83 -11.68
N ARG A 170 7.10 3.76 -11.68
CA ARG A 170 6.22 4.90 -11.87
C ARG A 170 5.90 5.53 -10.52
N VAL A 171 6.09 6.85 -10.44
CA VAL A 171 5.80 7.67 -9.26
C VAL A 171 4.78 8.73 -9.64
N ASP A 172 3.54 8.53 -9.22
CA ASP A 172 2.45 9.50 -9.40
C ASP A 172 2.40 10.40 -8.17
N VAL A 173 2.61 11.71 -8.37
CA VAL A 173 2.73 12.71 -7.30
C VAL A 173 1.53 13.65 -7.32
N THR A 174 0.90 13.85 -6.15
CA THR A 174 -0.11 14.88 -5.94
C THR A 174 0.46 15.95 -5.01
N GLU A 175 0.58 17.18 -5.48
CA GLU A 175 1.04 18.30 -4.65
C GLU A 175 -0.08 18.82 -3.75
N ARG A 176 0.32 19.39 -2.61
CA ARG A 176 -0.59 20.13 -1.72
C ARG A 176 -1.02 21.43 -2.36
N THR A 177 -2.27 21.78 -2.19
CA THR A 177 -2.81 23.08 -2.63
C THR A 177 -2.90 24.00 -1.45
N PRO A 178 -2.25 25.18 -1.46
CA PRO A 178 -2.37 26.13 -0.37
C PRO A 178 -3.75 26.77 -0.35
N VAL A 179 -4.39 26.79 0.81
CA VAL A 179 -5.69 27.46 1.06
C VAL A 179 -5.56 28.73 1.91
N ALA A 180 -4.50 28.81 2.72
CA ALA A 180 -4.21 29.97 3.54
C ALA A 180 -2.71 30.12 3.78
N VAL A 181 -2.32 31.24 4.41
CA VAL A 181 -0.95 31.52 4.84
C VAL A 181 -0.92 31.75 6.33
N VAL A 182 -0.01 31.11 7.03
CA VAL A 182 0.19 31.31 8.48
C VAL A 182 1.57 31.88 8.75
N SER A 183 1.68 32.79 9.74
CA SER A 183 2.97 33.28 10.18
C SER A 183 3.47 32.50 11.38
N ILE A 184 4.59 31.80 11.23
CA ILE A 184 5.24 31.01 12.29
C ILE A 184 6.67 31.49 12.46
N GLY A 185 6.98 32.06 13.63
CA GLY A 185 8.32 32.57 13.90
C GLY A 185 8.77 33.65 12.92
N GLY A 186 7.83 34.50 12.46
CA GLY A 186 8.09 35.57 11.50
C GLY A 186 8.25 35.10 10.04
N ARG A 187 8.05 33.81 9.76
CA ARG A 187 8.06 33.24 8.41
C ARG A 187 6.65 32.97 7.92
N LEU A 188 6.37 33.35 6.68
CA LEU A 188 5.11 33.10 6.03
C LEU A 188 5.12 31.68 5.45
N ARG A 189 4.17 30.85 5.89
CA ARG A 189 4.07 29.46 5.48
C ARG A 189 2.72 29.14 4.87
N ALA A 190 2.74 28.31 3.83
CA ALA A 190 1.53 27.78 3.24
C ALA A 190 0.85 26.76 4.17
N LEU A 191 -0.46 26.87 4.25
CA LEU A 191 -1.34 25.95 4.94
C LEU A 191 -2.24 25.26 3.90
N ASP A 192 -2.33 23.95 3.92
CA ASP A 192 -3.26 23.19 3.08
C ASP A 192 -4.61 22.96 3.77
N GLU A 193 -5.56 22.37 3.07
CA GLU A 193 -6.90 22.05 3.56
C GLU A 193 -6.94 21.13 4.80
N THR A 194 -5.85 20.38 5.05
CA THR A 194 -5.74 19.49 6.22
C THR A 194 -5.13 20.17 7.45
N GLY A 195 -4.76 21.45 7.34
CA GLY A 195 -4.05 22.17 8.40
C GLY A 195 -2.54 21.88 8.43
N THR A 196 -2.01 21.25 7.37
CA THR A 196 -0.57 20.96 7.27
C THR A 196 0.18 22.15 6.72
N VAL A 197 1.24 22.54 7.45
CA VAL A 197 2.17 23.60 7.04
C VAL A 197 3.28 22.98 6.19
N PHE A 198 3.46 23.43 4.95
CA PHE A 198 4.30 22.69 4.01
C PHE A 198 5.27 23.49 3.15
N TRP A 199 5.09 24.80 3.00
CA TRP A 199 5.92 25.63 2.12
C TRP A 199 6.20 27.01 2.72
N ASP A 200 7.41 27.54 2.55
CA ASP A 200 7.79 28.85 3.00
C ASP A 200 7.65 29.89 1.87
N TYR A 201 6.89 30.95 2.13
CA TYR A 201 6.76 32.10 1.22
C TYR A 201 7.71 33.23 1.61
N LYS A 202 8.35 33.84 0.64
CA LYS A 202 9.11 35.10 0.82
C LYS A 202 8.17 36.30 0.96
N LYS A 203 6.99 36.23 0.35
CA LYS A 203 5.94 37.25 0.39
C LYS A 203 4.59 36.55 0.32
N ALA A 204 3.61 37.05 1.07
CA ALA A 204 2.25 36.52 1.02
C ALA A 204 1.70 36.58 -0.40
N PRO A 205 1.22 35.45 -0.94
CA PRO A 205 0.57 35.41 -2.25
C PRO A 205 -0.76 36.17 -2.20
N ARG A 206 -1.12 36.82 -3.30
CA ARG A 206 -2.44 37.44 -3.42
C ARG A 206 -3.53 36.39 -3.52
N GLY A 207 -4.64 36.59 -2.82
CA GLY A 207 -5.82 35.73 -2.93
C GLY A 207 -5.86 34.58 -1.94
N LEU A 208 -4.89 34.44 -1.07
CA LEU A 208 -4.97 33.57 0.10
C LEU A 208 -5.11 34.40 1.37
N PRO A 209 -6.07 34.06 2.27
CA PRO A 209 -6.20 34.72 3.56
C PRO A 209 -5.01 34.37 4.47
N MET A 210 -4.65 35.29 5.35
CA MET A 210 -3.72 34.98 6.43
C MET A 210 -4.46 34.31 7.59
N VAL A 211 -3.79 33.45 8.32
CA VAL A 211 -4.31 32.82 9.53
C VAL A 211 -3.61 33.43 10.75
N ASN A 212 -4.39 34.01 11.64
CA ASN A 212 -3.96 34.53 12.93
C ASN A 212 -4.54 33.63 14.03
N THR A 213 -3.69 33.04 14.85
CA THR A 213 -4.12 32.21 15.97
C THR A 213 -3.67 32.85 17.29
N VAL A 214 -4.59 33.09 18.21
CA VAL A 214 -4.30 33.61 19.53
C VAL A 214 -3.63 32.56 20.40
N THR A 215 -3.94 31.31 20.22
CA THR A 215 -3.42 30.15 20.97
C THR A 215 -2.10 29.59 20.44
N GLY A 216 -1.41 30.33 19.57
CA GLY A 216 -0.18 29.85 18.92
C GLY A 216 -0.47 28.89 17.77
N THR A 217 0.55 28.18 17.30
CA THR A 217 0.47 27.25 16.15
C THR A 217 -0.04 25.88 16.57
N ASN A 218 -1.10 25.79 17.37
CA ASN A 218 -1.73 24.53 17.72
C ASN A 218 -2.30 23.87 16.42
N SER A 219 -2.03 22.59 16.25
CA SER A 219 -2.47 21.81 15.09
C SER A 219 -3.99 21.85 14.88
N ASP A 220 -4.77 21.92 15.97
CA ASP A 220 -6.22 21.93 15.88
C ASP A 220 -6.73 23.29 15.38
N ALA A 221 -6.19 24.40 15.89
CA ALA A 221 -6.53 25.74 15.39
C ALA A 221 -6.17 25.91 13.91
N LEU A 222 -5.03 25.38 13.48
CA LEU A 222 -4.62 25.42 12.06
C LEU A 222 -5.54 24.56 11.18
N ARG A 223 -6.00 23.43 11.68
CA ARG A 223 -6.95 22.55 10.95
C ARG A 223 -8.30 23.22 10.76
N GLU A 224 -8.83 23.84 11.83
CA GLU A 224 -10.09 24.57 11.78
C GLU A 224 -10.01 25.78 10.84
N ALA A 225 -8.94 26.56 10.94
CA ALA A 225 -8.69 27.67 10.02
C ALA A 225 -8.60 27.23 8.56
N ALA A 226 -7.90 26.12 8.31
CA ALA A 226 -7.77 25.53 6.97
C ALA A 226 -9.11 25.05 6.41
N ALA A 227 -9.93 24.42 7.25
CA ALA A 227 -11.27 23.96 6.86
C ALA A 227 -12.16 25.15 6.47
N VAL A 228 -12.14 26.24 7.25
CA VAL A 228 -12.86 27.47 6.89
C VAL A 228 -12.30 28.07 5.60
N ALA A 229 -10.98 28.25 5.50
CA ALA A 229 -10.36 28.87 4.33
C ALA A 229 -10.61 28.06 3.03
N SER A 230 -10.64 26.74 3.12
CA SER A 230 -10.89 25.85 1.97
C SER A 230 -12.33 25.90 1.46
N ALA A 231 -13.30 26.19 2.35
CA ALA A 231 -14.70 26.31 2.00
C ALA A 231 -15.04 27.69 1.36
N LEU A 232 -14.14 28.68 1.46
CA LEU A 232 -14.39 29.99 0.87
C LEU A 232 -14.30 29.93 -0.67
N PRO A 233 -15.34 30.40 -1.40
CA PRO A 233 -15.23 30.62 -2.84
C PRO A 233 -14.05 31.56 -3.16
N ALA A 234 -13.38 31.32 -4.28
CA ALA A 234 -12.16 32.03 -4.67
C ALA A 234 -12.31 33.57 -4.66
N ASP A 235 -13.48 34.09 -5.00
CA ASP A 235 -13.74 35.54 -5.01
C ASP A 235 -13.92 36.08 -3.58
N LEU A 236 -14.57 35.31 -2.69
CA LEU A 236 -14.68 35.67 -1.29
C LEU A 236 -13.31 35.59 -0.59
N ALA A 237 -12.54 34.55 -0.84
CA ALA A 237 -11.19 34.38 -0.27
C ALA A 237 -10.27 35.57 -0.60
N LYS A 238 -10.41 36.22 -1.75
CA LYS A 238 -9.66 37.43 -2.12
C LYS A 238 -10.02 38.63 -1.28
N THR A 239 -11.24 38.69 -0.75
CA THR A 239 -11.73 39.80 0.08
C THR A 239 -11.39 39.64 1.54
N VAL A 240 -11.11 38.41 1.98
CA VAL A 240 -10.65 38.12 3.34
C VAL A 240 -9.21 38.57 3.50
N ASP A 241 -8.92 39.34 4.54
CA ASP A 241 -7.58 39.71 4.93
C ASP A 241 -6.97 38.60 5.79
N HIS A 242 -7.66 38.27 6.88
CA HIS A 242 -7.22 37.17 7.73
C HIS A 242 -8.39 36.39 8.38
N VAL A 243 -8.09 35.15 8.73
CA VAL A 243 -8.91 34.26 9.53
C VAL A 243 -8.38 34.30 10.95
N GLU A 244 -9.16 34.79 11.91
CA GLU A 244 -8.80 34.82 13.31
C GLU A 244 -9.39 33.60 14.03
N VAL A 245 -8.55 32.80 14.67
CA VAL A 245 -8.97 31.62 15.45
C VAL A 245 -8.66 31.89 16.92
N THR A 246 -9.69 32.18 17.69
CA THR A 246 -9.60 32.35 19.16
C THR A 246 -9.72 30.99 19.83
N THR A 247 -10.69 30.16 19.41
CA THR A 247 -10.87 28.74 19.81
C THR A 247 -11.37 27.97 18.61
N VAL A 248 -11.46 26.63 18.71
CA VAL A 248 -11.99 25.75 17.66
C VAL A 248 -13.44 26.08 17.26
N ASP A 249 -14.21 26.68 18.19
CA ASP A 249 -15.60 27.07 17.97
C ASP A 249 -15.79 28.59 17.84
N SER A 250 -14.72 29.36 17.86
CA SER A 250 -14.75 30.83 17.77
C SER A 250 -13.79 31.30 16.69
N ILE A 251 -14.25 31.21 15.47
CA ILE A 251 -13.53 31.65 14.27
C ILE A 251 -14.24 32.89 13.72
N SER A 252 -13.46 33.89 13.35
CA SER A 252 -13.95 35.06 12.63
C SER A 252 -13.09 35.36 11.40
N LEU A 253 -13.70 36.02 10.42
CA LEU A 253 -13.00 36.49 9.22
C LEU A 253 -12.99 38.02 9.26
N GLU A 254 -11.82 38.58 9.12
CA GLU A 254 -11.68 39.99 8.87
C GLU A 254 -11.51 40.24 7.38
N LEU A 255 -12.38 41.09 6.85
CA LEU A 255 -12.36 41.41 5.42
C LEU A 255 -11.48 42.66 5.21
N ARG A 256 -10.90 42.80 4.00
CA ARG A 256 -10.03 43.95 3.62
C ARG A 256 -10.69 45.32 3.65
N ASN A 257 -12.03 45.36 3.76
CA ASN A 257 -12.84 46.57 3.88
C ASN A 257 -13.33 46.83 5.33
N ASP A 258 -12.59 46.34 6.31
CA ASP A 258 -12.82 46.47 7.75
C ASP A 258 -14.17 45.92 8.23
N LYS A 259 -14.73 44.96 7.51
CA LYS A 259 -15.92 44.22 7.92
C LYS A 259 -15.53 42.94 8.61
N ARG A 260 -16.32 42.54 9.60
CA ARG A 260 -16.11 41.31 10.37
C ARG A 260 -17.20 40.30 10.04
N VAL A 261 -16.78 39.03 9.87
CA VAL A 261 -17.69 37.89 9.75
C VAL A 261 -17.48 36.97 10.94
N VAL A 262 -18.50 36.76 11.73
CA VAL A 262 -18.51 35.75 12.79
C VAL A 262 -18.87 34.41 12.14
N TRP A 263 -17.90 33.49 12.13
CA TRP A 263 -18.05 32.19 11.50
C TRP A 263 -18.49 31.10 12.48
N GLY A 264 -18.01 31.19 13.73
CA GLY A 264 -18.20 30.16 14.75
C GLY A 264 -17.27 28.97 14.52
N SER A 265 -17.77 27.74 14.47
CA SER A 265 -16.99 26.54 14.19
C SER A 265 -16.80 26.30 12.68
N SER A 266 -15.90 25.41 12.30
CA SER A 266 -15.74 24.97 10.89
C SER A 266 -16.87 24.09 10.37
N ALA A 267 -17.78 23.65 11.23
CA ALA A 267 -18.93 22.85 10.81
C ALA A 267 -19.82 23.59 9.79
N GLN A 268 -20.27 22.89 8.76
CA GLN A 268 -21.12 23.41 7.69
C GLN A 268 -20.51 24.63 6.96
N SER A 269 -19.19 24.69 6.84
CA SER A 269 -18.50 25.84 6.24
C SER A 269 -18.92 26.14 4.81
N ASP A 270 -19.24 25.15 4.01
CA ASP A 270 -19.75 25.34 2.63
C ASP A 270 -21.09 26.10 2.65
N THR A 271 -22.04 25.68 3.51
CA THR A 271 -23.34 26.34 3.65
C THR A 271 -23.18 27.76 4.19
N LYS A 272 -22.29 27.97 5.16
CA LYS A 272 -21.99 29.30 5.71
C LYS A 272 -21.41 30.24 4.66
N ALA A 273 -20.53 29.71 3.78
CA ALA A 273 -19.94 30.47 2.69
C ALA A 273 -21.03 30.94 1.70
N ASP A 274 -21.95 30.06 1.31
CA ASP A 274 -23.05 30.40 0.42
C ASP A 274 -24.00 31.45 1.03
N VAL A 275 -24.34 31.29 2.30
CA VAL A 275 -25.16 32.25 3.05
C VAL A 275 -24.43 33.60 3.15
N LEU A 276 -23.15 33.62 3.45
CA LEU A 276 -22.36 34.85 3.52
C LEU A 276 -22.32 35.59 2.19
N VAL A 277 -22.08 34.88 1.08
CA VAL A 277 -22.09 35.49 -0.27
C VAL A 277 -23.46 36.12 -0.57
N ALA A 278 -24.54 35.42 -0.22
CA ALA A 278 -25.91 35.95 -0.41
C ALA A 278 -26.17 37.21 0.45
N LEU A 279 -25.75 37.20 1.71
CA LEU A 279 -25.88 38.34 2.63
C LEU A 279 -25.05 39.55 2.19
N MET A 280 -23.81 39.36 1.80
CA MET A 280 -22.95 40.43 1.31
C MET A 280 -23.51 41.11 0.06
N LYS A 281 -24.24 40.38 -0.76
CA LYS A 281 -24.95 40.90 -1.94
C LYS A 281 -26.23 41.63 -1.58
N ALA A 282 -26.97 41.12 -0.60
CA ALA A 282 -28.26 41.69 -0.18
C ALA A 282 -28.08 42.94 0.71
N GLU A 283 -27.09 42.93 1.58
CA GLU A 283 -26.82 43.98 2.58
C GLU A 283 -25.34 44.40 2.53
N PRO A 284 -24.93 45.15 1.50
CA PRO A 284 -23.51 45.52 1.33
C PRO A 284 -23.03 46.59 2.35
N ASP A 285 -23.91 47.29 3.03
CA ASP A 285 -23.58 48.43 3.90
C ASP A 285 -23.43 48.08 5.38
N VAL A 286 -23.54 46.80 5.75
CA VAL A 286 -23.38 46.36 7.12
C VAL A 286 -21.90 46.14 7.47
N ALA A 287 -21.54 46.37 8.76
CA ALA A 287 -20.16 46.20 9.22
C ALA A 287 -19.86 44.77 9.71
N ARG A 288 -20.89 44.02 10.15
CA ARG A 288 -20.73 42.69 10.71
C ARG A 288 -21.77 41.72 10.13
N TYR A 289 -21.32 40.54 9.72
CA TYR A 289 -22.13 39.40 9.35
C TYR A 289 -21.93 38.30 10.36
N ASP A 290 -22.99 37.70 10.88
CA ASP A 290 -22.92 36.49 11.70
C ASP A 290 -23.58 35.32 10.96
N VAL A 291 -22.75 34.35 10.57
CA VAL A 291 -23.14 33.13 9.88
C VAL A 291 -22.84 31.89 10.72
N SER A 292 -22.60 32.07 12.02
CA SER A 292 -22.29 30.96 12.93
C SER A 292 -23.39 29.89 12.93
N VAL A 293 -24.67 30.33 12.74
CA VAL A 293 -25.82 29.46 12.52
C VAL A 293 -26.38 29.76 11.12
N PRO A 294 -26.09 28.96 10.10
CA PRO A 294 -26.44 29.29 8.71
C PRO A 294 -27.96 29.40 8.45
N GLY A 295 -28.80 28.74 9.29
CA GLY A 295 -30.26 28.86 9.20
C GLY A 295 -30.85 30.14 9.79
N GLN A 296 -30.07 30.91 10.54
CA GLN A 296 -30.51 32.17 11.21
C GLN A 296 -29.35 33.19 11.18
N PRO A 297 -28.93 33.65 9.99
CA PRO A 297 -27.89 34.62 9.88
C PRO A 297 -28.33 35.99 10.42
N VAL A 298 -27.37 36.74 11.00
CA VAL A 298 -27.63 38.05 11.55
C VAL A 298 -26.65 39.08 10.96
N THR A 299 -27.12 40.27 10.73
CA THR A 299 -26.31 41.39 10.26
C THR A 299 -26.34 42.55 11.25
N SER A 300 -25.27 43.32 11.38
CA SER A 300 -25.19 44.50 12.22
C SER A 300 -24.45 45.64 11.54
N LYS A 301 -24.85 46.86 11.81
CA LYS A 301 -24.17 48.09 11.36
C LYS A 301 -23.01 48.48 12.26
N SER A 302 -22.89 47.85 13.42
CA SER A 302 -21.76 48.02 14.35
C SER A 302 -20.86 46.78 14.30
N VAL A 303 -19.55 46.98 14.45
CA VAL A 303 -18.54 45.91 14.53
C VAL A 303 -18.49 45.30 15.93
N ASP A 304 -18.99 46.01 16.96
CA ASP A 304 -19.00 45.58 18.36
C ASP A 304 -20.11 44.55 18.66
#